data_9ab4dee25503cee06fab002c5618ec09
#
_entry.id   9ab4dee25503cee06fab002c5618ec09
#
_cell.length_a   1.000
_cell.length_b   1.000
_cell.length_c   1.000
_cell.angle_alpha   90.00
_cell.angle_beta   90.00
_cell.angle_gamma   90.00
#
_symmetry.space_group_name_H-M   'P 1'
#
loop_
_entity.id
_entity.type
_entity.pdbx_description
1 polymer ?
#
loop_
_entity_poly.entity_id
_entity_poly.type
_entity_poly.pdbx_seq_one_letter_code
_entity_poly.pdbx_strand_id
1 'polypeptide(L)'
;IGDGNVEKVEMTTGSTTVKVKLKDETDERKCIVPNTQAFVELIQSKVEDGNNIELNQKKPNVFITIFSNLFTLLPTILLVVLFVMLFKLQGLGDKSKVYDTETTKSKITFGDVAGLDEEKQEMIEIVDFLKNPDKFYEMGAKIPRGVLLCGKPGTGKTLIAKAIAGEANVPFISMSGSEFIEMFAGLGASRVRKLFEKAKKIAPCIVFIDEIDAVGSRRTSGSGAESENNQTLNQLLVEMDGFDTEETIIVLAATNRPEMLDKALLRPGRFDRQINIALPDLNGREAILKIHAKDKKFAENIDLKNIAEDTAGFSGAELANILNEAAIIATINKHDAITNKDIEDATKKVTIGIEKHSRVVSEKDKKLTAYHEAGHAIVSSQLETQKDIKEVSIIPRGIAGGYTMYKSNEDKYYISKTEMEEKLVSLLGGRAAEKIALNDISTGASNDIEVATQIAKDMIVKYGMSDDLGPIYIDTEKDPYELQLFGEKFGDAVGAEVKIMIDNAYVK
;
A
#
# COMPACT_ATOMS: atom_id res chain seq x y z
N ILE A 1 -8.83 -5.45 87.02
CA ILE A 1 -9.72 -4.29 87.33
C ILE A 1 -10.72 -4.69 88.42
N GLY A 2 -11.28 -5.90 88.42
CA GLY A 2 -12.25 -6.36 89.39
C GLY A 2 -11.72 -6.41 90.82
N ASP A 3 -10.44 -6.71 91.04
CA ASP A 3 -9.80 -6.90 92.33
C ASP A 3 -9.11 -5.63 92.89
N GLY A 4 -9.28 -4.46 92.28
CA GLY A 4 -8.75 -3.18 92.72
C GLY A 4 -7.22 -3.01 92.62
N ASN A 5 -6.50 -3.94 91.96
CA ASN A 5 -5.03 -3.96 91.86
C ASN A 5 -4.42 -3.18 90.68
N VAL A 6 -5.21 -2.41 89.94
CA VAL A 6 -4.71 -1.57 88.81
C VAL A 6 -4.39 -0.17 89.35
N GLU A 7 -3.15 0.30 89.09
CA GLU A 7 -2.68 1.63 89.39
C GLU A 7 -2.88 2.61 88.26
N LYS A 8 -2.48 2.18 86.99
CA LYS A 8 -2.48 3.08 85.87
C LYS A 8 -2.83 2.36 84.62
N VAL A 9 -3.62 2.96 83.73
CA VAL A 9 -3.96 2.48 82.39
C VAL A 9 -3.57 3.56 81.39
N GLU A 10 -2.69 3.18 80.46
CA GLU A 10 -2.33 4.04 79.34
C GLU A 10 -2.90 3.46 78.06
N MET A 11 -3.63 4.25 77.30
CA MET A 11 -4.16 3.87 76.01
C MET A 11 -3.98 4.99 75.00
N THR A 12 -3.84 4.59 73.67
CA THR A 12 -3.83 5.56 72.60
C THR A 12 -5.18 5.50 71.85
N THR A 13 -5.78 6.65 71.62
CA THR A 13 -7.07 6.72 70.96
C THR A 13 -6.99 6.00 69.55
N GLY A 14 -7.90 5.04 69.29
CA GLY A 14 -7.92 4.25 68.11
C GLY A 14 -7.05 2.97 68.09
N SER A 15 -6.34 2.68 69.21
CA SER A 15 -5.57 1.46 69.39
C SER A 15 -6.32 0.46 70.27
N THR A 16 -6.35 -0.79 69.90
CA THR A 16 -6.88 -1.91 70.68
C THR A 16 -5.89 -2.38 71.77
N THR A 17 -4.67 -1.87 71.76
CA THR A 17 -3.64 -2.25 72.75
C THR A 17 -3.57 -1.23 73.86
N VAL A 18 -3.73 -1.71 75.10
CA VAL A 18 -3.71 -0.95 76.29
C VAL A 18 -2.56 -1.42 77.17
N LYS A 19 -1.84 -0.48 77.85
CA LYS A 19 -0.84 -0.78 78.81
C LYS A 19 -1.44 -0.61 80.19
N VAL A 20 -1.29 -1.60 81.06
CA VAL A 20 -1.82 -1.62 82.37
C VAL A 20 -0.67 -1.81 83.34
N LYS A 21 -0.57 -0.96 84.37
CA LYS A 21 0.35 -1.08 85.47
C LYS A 21 -0.41 -1.49 86.73
N LEU A 22 0.07 -2.53 87.40
CA LEU A 22 -0.51 -3.05 88.69
C LEU A 22 0.22 -2.36 89.85
N LYS A 23 -0.46 -2.25 91.00
CA LYS A 23 0.05 -1.57 92.24
C LYS A 23 1.31 -2.23 92.79
N ASP A 24 1.47 -3.53 92.63
CA ASP A 24 2.58 -4.31 93.17
C ASP A 24 3.65 -4.68 92.16
N GLU A 25 3.56 -4.18 90.92
CA GLU A 25 4.49 -4.52 89.85
C GLU A 25 5.18 -3.25 89.28
N THR A 26 6.47 -3.38 89.03
CA THR A 26 7.26 -2.28 88.39
C THR A 26 7.07 -2.21 86.91
N ASP A 27 6.65 -3.33 86.21
CA ASP A 27 6.55 -3.45 84.79
C ASP A 27 5.12 -3.22 84.28
N GLU A 28 5.00 -2.57 83.14
CA GLU A 28 3.72 -2.39 82.43
C GLU A 28 3.37 -3.62 81.64
N ARG A 29 2.15 -4.13 81.77
CA ARG A 29 1.62 -5.24 80.94
C ARG A 29 0.84 -4.70 79.74
N LYS A 30 1.06 -5.29 78.54
CA LYS A 30 0.26 -4.99 77.36
C LYS A 30 -0.92 -5.93 77.25
N CYS A 31 -2.11 -5.38 77.14
CA CYS A 31 -3.34 -6.14 76.97
C CYS A 31 -4.03 -5.70 75.66
N ILE A 32 -4.70 -6.63 74.91
CA ILE A 32 -5.52 -6.30 73.79
C ILE A 32 -6.97 -6.23 74.27
N VAL A 33 -7.60 -5.09 73.98
CA VAL A 33 -8.99 -4.83 74.32
C VAL A 33 -9.81 -4.70 73.07
N PRO A 34 -10.66 -5.69 72.76
CA PRO A 34 -11.43 -5.69 71.47
C PRO A 34 -12.39 -4.50 71.33
N ASN A 35 -13.01 -4.06 72.48
CA ASN A 35 -13.90 -2.92 72.55
C ASN A 35 -13.34 -1.87 73.53
N THR A 36 -12.62 -0.89 72.99
CA THR A 36 -11.95 0.15 73.77
C THR A 36 -12.94 1.10 74.44
N GLN A 37 -14.11 1.33 73.85
CA GLN A 37 -15.12 2.21 74.47
C GLN A 37 -15.75 1.57 75.68
N ALA A 38 -16.21 0.33 75.62
CA ALA A 38 -16.73 -0.40 76.77
C ALA A 38 -15.69 -0.60 77.83
N PHE A 39 -14.39 -0.69 77.50
CA PHE A 39 -13.30 -0.78 78.46
C PHE A 39 -13.07 0.55 79.16
N VAL A 40 -13.16 1.68 78.50
CA VAL A 40 -13.07 3.01 79.08
C VAL A 40 -14.23 3.25 80.09
N GLU A 41 -15.45 2.93 79.69
CA GLU A 41 -16.65 3.01 80.47
C GLU A 41 -16.53 2.14 81.77
N LEU A 42 -15.99 0.93 81.63
CA LEU A 42 -15.73 0.05 82.79
C LEU A 42 -14.69 0.66 83.76
N ILE A 43 -13.62 1.29 83.26
CA ILE A 43 -12.63 1.95 84.09
C ILE A 43 -13.25 3.17 84.82
N GLN A 44 -14.03 3.97 84.07
CA GLN A 44 -14.69 5.12 84.64
C GLN A 44 -15.66 4.73 85.78
N SER A 45 -16.48 3.69 85.54
CA SER A 45 -17.37 3.18 86.59
C SER A 45 -16.60 2.69 87.83
N LYS A 46 -15.41 2.06 87.63
CA LYS A 46 -14.60 1.59 88.73
C LYS A 46 -13.88 2.72 89.49
N VAL A 47 -13.56 3.82 88.81
CA VAL A 47 -13.04 5.06 89.46
C VAL A 47 -14.14 5.72 90.31
N GLU A 48 -15.39 5.73 89.79
CA GLU A 48 -16.55 6.23 90.56
C GLU A 48 -16.85 5.38 91.81
N ASP A 49 -16.60 4.06 91.73
CA ASP A 49 -16.70 3.12 92.86
C ASP A 49 -15.58 3.30 93.92
N GLY A 50 -14.72 4.34 93.82
CA GLY A 50 -13.69 4.65 94.76
C GLY A 50 -12.32 4.03 94.55
N ASN A 51 -12.08 3.39 93.37
CA ASN A 51 -10.76 2.86 92.99
C ASN A 51 -9.90 3.97 92.40
N ASN A 52 -8.69 4.17 92.91
CA ASN A 52 -7.77 5.19 92.42
C ASN A 52 -7.00 4.66 91.22
N ILE A 53 -7.60 4.71 89.98
CA ILE A 53 -7.03 4.28 88.77
C ILE A 53 -6.73 5.50 87.91
N GLU A 54 -5.46 5.71 87.55
CA GLU A 54 -5.06 6.77 86.61
C GLU A 54 -5.26 6.35 85.18
N LEU A 55 -6.21 6.98 84.44
CA LEU A 55 -6.46 6.75 83.00
C LEU A 55 -5.75 7.80 82.17
N ASN A 56 -4.73 7.42 81.44
CA ASN A 56 -3.97 8.31 80.54
C ASN A 56 -4.23 8.02 79.14
N GLN A 57 -4.97 8.88 78.42
CA GLN A 57 -5.35 8.76 77.02
C GLN A 57 -4.42 9.62 76.18
N LYS A 58 -3.57 8.98 75.36
CA LYS A 58 -2.66 9.66 74.45
C LYS A 58 -3.31 9.80 73.05
N LYS A 59 -3.12 10.96 72.42
CA LYS A 59 -3.53 11.16 71.07
C LYS A 59 -2.66 10.31 70.04
N PRO A 60 -3.20 9.78 69.00
CA PRO A 60 -2.40 9.05 68.01
C PRO A 60 -1.31 9.95 67.41
N ASN A 61 -0.16 9.37 67.13
CA ASN A 61 0.94 10.10 66.52
C ASN A 61 0.54 10.54 65.07
N VAL A 62 0.48 11.84 64.88
CA VAL A 62 0.04 12.46 63.57
C VAL A 62 0.83 11.91 62.40
N PHE A 63 2.12 11.61 62.59
CA PHE A 63 2.96 11.02 61.57
C PHE A 63 2.48 9.64 61.13
N ILE A 64 2.09 8.78 62.06
CA ILE A 64 1.60 7.41 61.75
C ILE A 64 0.26 7.49 61.02
N THR A 65 -0.60 8.42 61.41
CA THR A 65 -1.92 8.62 60.81
C THR A 65 -1.79 9.15 59.35
N ILE A 66 -0.87 10.09 59.12
CA ILE A 66 -0.58 10.60 57.76
C ILE A 66 0.02 9.49 56.91
N PHE A 67 0.94 8.68 57.43
CA PHE A 67 1.60 7.61 56.69
C PHE A 67 0.62 6.47 56.34
N SER A 68 -0.28 6.10 57.27
CA SER A 68 -1.31 5.10 56.96
C SER A 68 -2.30 5.57 55.94
N ASN A 69 -2.72 6.82 55.96
CA ASN A 69 -3.61 7.41 54.95
C ASN A 69 -2.91 7.53 53.56
N LEU A 70 -1.62 7.87 53.55
CA LEU A 70 -0.83 7.90 52.31
C LEU A 70 -0.69 6.50 51.70
N PHE A 71 -0.52 5.47 52.52
CA PHE A 71 -0.41 4.09 52.11
C PHE A 71 -1.72 3.54 51.50
N THR A 72 -2.88 3.97 52.02
CA THR A 72 -4.20 3.63 51.48
C THR A 72 -4.49 4.34 50.16
N LEU A 73 -3.90 5.52 49.89
CA LEU A 73 -4.02 6.26 48.64
C LEU A 73 -3.02 5.80 47.57
N LEU A 74 -1.95 5.05 47.93
CA LEU A 74 -0.91 4.61 47.04
C LEU A 74 -1.45 3.78 45.84
N PRO A 75 -2.37 2.80 46.02
CA PRO A 75 -2.95 2.05 44.90
C PRO A 75 -3.74 2.92 43.92
N THR A 76 -4.48 3.91 44.46
CA THR A 76 -5.27 4.83 43.59
C THR A 76 -4.35 5.78 42.83
N ILE A 77 -3.29 6.27 43.40
CA ILE A 77 -2.27 7.09 42.74
C ILE A 77 -1.57 6.26 41.66
N LEU A 78 -1.19 5.00 41.97
CA LEU A 78 -0.57 4.09 41.02
C LEU A 78 -1.50 3.81 39.83
N LEU A 79 -2.80 3.61 40.09
CA LEU A 79 -3.80 3.36 39.06
C LEU A 79 -3.98 4.59 38.14
N VAL A 80 -4.00 5.79 38.70
CA VAL A 80 -4.05 7.05 37.93
C VAL A 80 -2.77 7.23 37.08
N VAL A 81 -1.59 6.96 37.69
CA VAL A 81 -0.32 7.04 36.93
C VAL A 81 -0.29 6.01 35.80
N LEU A 82 -0.73 4.78 36.10
CA LEU A 82 -0.85 3.72 35.06
C LEU A 82 -1.83 4.13 33.96
N PHE A 83 -2.99 4.69 34.31
CA PHE A 83 -3.97 5.19 33.37
C PHE A 83 -3.40 6.32 32.50
N VAL A 84 -2.72 7.31 33.10
CA VAL A 84 -2.05 8.39 32.37
C VAL A 84 -0.93 7.86 31.48
N MET A 85 -0.18 6.85 31.98
CA MET A 85 0.88 6.21 31.18
C MET A 85 0.31 5.42 30.01
N LEU A 86 -0.77 4.65 30.21
CA LEU A 86 -1.50 3.96 29.14
C LEU A 86 -2.11 4.96 28.15
N PHE A 87 -2.65 6.07 28.63
CA PHE A 87 -3.21 7.13 27.79
C PHE A 87 -2.12 7.81 26.92
N LYS A 88 -0.91 7.99 27.47
CA LYS A 88 0.25 8.45 26.71
C LYS A 88 0.79 7.41 25.73
N LEU A 89 0.85 6.13 26.12
CA LEU A 89 1.27 5.02 25.26
C LEU A 89 0.29 4.77 24.10
N GLN A 90 -1.00 5.04 24.29
CA GLN A 90 -2.02 4.94 23.23
C GLN A 90 -2.00 6.14 22.26
N GLY A 91 -1.07 7.09 22.42
CA GLY A 91 -0.96 8.24 21.52
C GLY A 91 -2.11 9.25 21.60
N LEU A 92 -3.06 9.06 22.52
CA LEU A 92 -4.23 9.93 22.69
C LEU A 92 -3.89 11.26 23.41
N GLY A 93 -2.68 11.38 23.96
CA GLY A 93 -2.22 12.57 24.68
C GLY A 93 -0.98 13.23 24.09
N ASP A 94 -0.35 12.62 23.10
CA ASP A 94 0.73 13.27 22.39
C ASP A 94 0.14 14.13 21.26
N LYS A 95 0.51 15.41 21.26
CA LYS A 95 0.42 16.20 20.04
C LYS A 95 0.96 15.30 18.94
N SER A 96 0.07 14.79 18.09
CA SER A 96 0.42 14.02 16.91
C SER A 96 1.81 14.52 16.48
N LYS A 97 2.81 13.63 16.40
CA LYS A 97 3.95 13.92 15.54
C LYS A 97 3.29 14.52 14.31
N VAL A 98 3.47 15.81 14.14
CA VAL A 98 3.02 16.48 12.94
C VAL A 98 3.67 15.64 11.88
N TYR A 99 2.89 14.79 11.22
CA TYR A 99 3.32 14.19 9.98
C TYR A 99 3.58 15.39 9.12
N ASP A 100 4.87 15.72 9.05
CA ASP A 100 5.35 16.84 8.26
C ASP A 100 5.15 16.37 6.84
N THR A 101 3.95 16.60 6.34
CA THR A 101 3.63 16.40 4.94
C THR A 101 4.70 17.18 4.22
N GLU A 102 5.61 16.50 3.54
CA GLU A 102 6.77 17.10 2.91
C GLU A 102 6.28 18.17 1.96
N THR A 103 6.44 19.42 2.38
CA THR A 103 6.20 20.56 1.49
C THR A 103 7.52 20.83 0.79
N THR A 104 7.67 20.33 -0.41
CA THR A 104 8.88 20.50 -1.20
C THR A 104 8.61 21.41 -2.38
N LYS A 105 9.58 22.27 -2.71
CA LYS A 105 9.62 22.90 -4.03
C LYS A 105 10.23 21.90 -4.99
N SER A 106 9.43 21.40 -5.93
CA SER A 106 9.93 20.50 -6.96
C SER A 106 10.95 21.22 -7.83
N LYS A 107 12.09 20.57 -8.07
CA LYS A 107 13.07 21.01 -9.06
C LYS A 107 12.85 20.37 -10.44
N ILE A 108 11.96 19.38 -10.50
CA ILE A 108 11.62 18.63 -11.70
C ILE A 108 10.71 19.47 -12.57
N THR A 109 11.01 19.59 -13.85
CA THR A 109 10.24 20.34 -14.85
C THR A 109 9.78 19.41 -15.98
N PHE A 110 8.99 19.91 -16.92
CA PHE A 110 8.58 19.12 -18.10
C PHE A 110 9.77 18.68 -18.97
N GLY A 111 10.92 19.34 -18.88
CA GLY A 111 12.15 18.92 -19.55
C GLY A 111 12.75 17.62 -18.97
N ASP A 112 12.41 17.26 -17.75
CA ASP A 112 12.86 16.04 -17.07
C ASP A 112 11.91 14.86 -17.31
N VAL A 113 10.76 15.09 -17.93
CA VAL A 113 9.76 14.09 -18.30
C VAL A 113 9.86 13.82 -19.78
N ALA A 114 10.20 12.61 -20.17
CA ALA A 114 10.26 12.21 -21.58
C ALA A 114 8.95 11.56 -22.03
N GLY A 115 8.59 11.77 -23.28
CA GLY A 115 7.29 11.36 -23.82
C GLY A 115 6.13 12.14 -23.17
N LEU A 116 4.91 11.64 -23.29
CA LEU A 116 3.70 12.24 -22.74
C LEU A 116 3.47 13.68 -23.26
N ASP A 117 3.72 13.91 -24.54
CA ASP A 117 3.70 15.25 -25.10
C ASP A 117 2.27 15.82 -25.15
N GLU A 118 1.27 14.98 -25.43
CA GLU A 118 -0.14 15.35 -25.39
C GLU A 118 -0.60 15.62 -23.95
N GLU A 119 -0.25 14.74 -23.02
CA GLU A 119 -0.59 14.91 -21.60
C GLU A 119 0.09 16.16 -21.01
N LYS A 120 1.34 16.44 -21.40
CA LYS A 120 2.02 17.69 -21.00
C LYS A 120 1.29 18.91 -21.52
N GLN A 121 0.77 18.87 -22.75
CA GLN A 121 0.04 19.99 -23.32
C GLN A 121 -1.23 20.29 -22.54
N GLU A 122 -1.98 19.27 -22.11
CA GLU A 122 -3.11 19.45 -21.21
C GLU A 122 -2.70 20.03 -19.85
N MET A 123 -1.51 19.65 -19.35
CA MET A 123 -1.01 20.14 -18.07
C MET A 123 -0.48 21.57 -18.13
N ILE A 124 -0.09 22.07 -19.31
CA ILE A 124 0.32 23.48 -19.49
C ILE A 124 -0.82 24.44 -19.11
N GLU A 125 -2.08 24.08 -19.40
CA GLU A 125 -3.23 24.88 -18.99
C GLU A 125 -3.30 25.04 -17.47
N ILE A 126 -2.98 23.98 -16.73
CA ILE A 126 -2.95 23.98 -15.26
C ILE A 126 -1.79 24.83 -14.74
N VAL A 127 -0.62 24.72 -15.38
CA VAL A 127 0.55 25.53 -15.06
C VAL A 127 0.27 27.01 -15.29
N ASP A 128 -0.35 27.36 -16.43
CA ASP A 128 -0.70 28.75 -16.76
C ASP A 128 -1.70 29.33 -15.77
N PHE A 129 -2.68 28.54 -15.33
CA PHE A 129 -3.60 28.97 -14.29
C PHE A 129 -2.88 29.23 -12.96
N LEU A 130 -2.02 28.30 -12.51
CA LEU A 130 -1.28 28.48 -11.27
C LEU A 130 -0.37 29.70 -11.29
N LYS A 131 0.16 30.05 -12.47
CA LYS A 131 1.00 31.25 -12.68
C LYS A 131 0.19 32.56 -12.80
N ASN A 132 -0.96 32.51 -13.42
CA ASN A 132 -1.75 33.70 -13.79
C ASN A 132 -3.27 33.47 -13.56
N PRO A 133 -3.73 33.25 -12.34
CA PRO A 133 -5.13 32.89 -12.07
C PRO A 133 -6.11 34.01 -12.48
N ASP A 134 -5.73 35.25 -12.31
CA ASP A 134 -6.60 36.41 -12.57
C ASP A 134 -7.13 36.46 -14.02
N LYS A 135 -6.29 36.11 -15.01
CA LYS A 135 -6.68 36.08 -16.42
C LYS A 135 -7.85 35.11 -16.68
N PHE A 136 -7.87 33.98 -15.98
CA PHE A 136 -8.92 32.99 -16.11
C PHE A 136 -10.21 33.44 -15.41
N TYR A 137 -10.08 34.06 -14.24
CA TYR A 137 -11.23 34.59 -13.50
C TYR A 137 -11.90 35.75 -14.25
N GLU A 138 -11.12 36.67 -14.84
CA GLU A 138 -11.64 37.77 -15.64
C GLU A 138 -12.45 37.31 -16.85
N MET A 139 -12.07 36.18 -17.46
CA MET A 139 -12.79 35.55 -18.58
C MET A 139 -13.97 34.70 -18.11
N GLY A 140 -14.18 34.53 -16.80
CA GLY A 140 -15.24 33.69 -16.23
C GLY A 140 -14.98 32.17 -16.37
N ALA A 141 -13.73 31.77 -16.65
CA ALA A 141 -13.36 30.38 -16.79
C ALA A 141 -13.37 29.69 -15.44
N LYS A 142 -13.96 28.48 -15.40
CA LYS A 142 -13.88 27.57 -14.24
C LYS A 142 -12.80 26.55 -14.52
N ILE A 143 -11.74 26.59 -13.72
CA ILE A 143 -10.64 25.66 -13.86
C ILE A 143 -10.92 24.37 -13.07
N PRO A 144 -10.49 23.21 -13.56
CA PRO A 144 -10.66 21.96 -12.83
C PRO A 144 -9.92 22.03 -11.51
N ARG A 145 -10.62 21.76 -10.41
CA ARG A 145 -10.06 21.73 -9.05
C ARG A 145 -9.29 20.45 -8.78
N GLY A 146 -9.64 19.40 -9.49
CA GLY A 146 -9.02 18.09 -9.34
C GLY A 146 -8.73 17.42 -10.69
N VAL A 147 -7.54 16.85 -10.79
CA VAL A 147 -7.12 16.06 -11.95
C VAL A 147 -6.72 14.67 -11.48
N LEU A 148 -7.27 13.65 -12.11
CA LEU A 148 -6.97 12.26 -11.84
C LEU A 148 -6.01 11.72 -12.90
N LEU A 149 -4.83 11.29 -12.46
CA LEU A 149 -3.83 10.63 -13.29
C LEU A 149 -4.05 9.11 -13.22
N CYS A 150 -4.51 8.53 -14.32
CA CYS A 150 -4.75 7.10 -14.44
C CYS A 150 -3.63 6.45 -15.25
N GLY A 151 -3.29 5.19 -14.96
CA GLY A 151 -2.34 4.43 -15.80
C GLY A 151 -1.63 3.31 -15.04
N LYS A 152 -0.93 2.45 -15.77
CA LYS A 152 -0.19 1.32 -15.19
C LYS A 152 0.90 1.79 -14.23
N PRO A 153 1.36 0.94 -13.29
CA PRO A 153 2.51 1.26 -12.44
C PRO A 153 3.75 1.61 -13.27
N GLY A 154 4.55 2.56 -12.79
CA GLY A 154 5.81 2.94 -13.44
C GLY A 154 5.70 3.82 -14.69
N THR A 155 4.49 4.28 -15.07
CA THR A 155 4.29 5.15 -16.25
C THR A 155 4.66 6.62 -16.02
N GLY A 156 5.00 7.03 -14.78
CA GLY A 156 5.47 8.39 -14.50
C GLY A 156 4.42 9.33 -13.89
N LYS A 157 3.28 8.82 -13.37
CA LYS A 157 2.22 9.65 -12.75
C LYS A 157 2.72 10.61 -11.68
N THR A 158 3.49 10.11 -10.73
CA THR A 158 4.09 10.92 -9.66
C THR A 158 5.15 11.89 -10.20
N LEU A 159 5.87 11.50 -11.26
CA LEU A 159 6.89 12.33 -11.89
C LEU A 159 6.26 13.53 -12.59
N ILE A 160 5.20 13.34 -13.38
CA ILE A 160 4.51 14.43 -14.08
C ILE A 160 3.82 15.37 -13.07
N ALA A 161 3.26 14.86 -11.97
CA ALA A 161 2.70 15.69 -10.92
C ALA A 161 3.76 16.63 -10.28
N LYS A 162 4.97 16.11 -10.03
CA LYS A 162 6.11 16.91 -9.56
C LYS A 162 6.58 17.91 -10.62
N ALA A 163 6.54 17.52 -11.90
CA ALA A 163 6.95 18.41 -12.99
C ALA A 163 5.99 19.60 -13.16
N ILE A 164 4.68 19.40 -13.00
CA ILE A 164 3.69 20.47 -13.01
C ILE A 164 4.00 21.49 -11.90
N ALA A 165 4.26 21.03 -10.68
CA ALA A 165 4.59 21.90 -9.56
C ALA A 165 5.90 22.66 -9.78
N GLY A 166 6.92 22.01 -10.33
CA GLY A 166 8.20 22.64 -10.65
C GLY A 166 8.07 23.66 -11.77
N GLU A 167 7.33 23.33 -12.83
CA GLU A 167 7.06 24.23 -13.95
C GLU A 167 6.25 25.46 -13.53
N ALA A 168 5.25 25.27 -12.65
CA ALA A 168 4.47 26.36 -12.06
C ALA A 168 5.23 27.13 -10.96
N ASN A 169 6.33 26.58 -10.45
CA ASN A 169 7.11 27.10 -9.31
C ASN A 169 6.24 27.30 -8.04
N VAL A 170 5.32 26.38 -7.78
CA VAL A 170 4.45 26.38 -6.59
C VAL A 170 4.83 25.28 -5.61
N PRO A 171 4.48 25.42 -4.31
CA PRO A 171 4.64 24.37 -3.32
C PRO A 171 3.92 23.08 -3.73
N PHE A 172 4.55 21.94 -3.47
CA PHE A 172 4.04 20.61 -3.71
C PHE A 172 3.88 19.86 -2.40
N ILE A 173 2.65 19.48 -2.07
CA ILE A 173 2.33 18.66 -0.89
C ILE A 173 1.98 17.26 -1.39
N SER A 174 2.75 16.25 -1.00
CA SER A 174 2.51 14.86 -1.40
C SER A 174 2.08 14.02 -0.21
N MET A 175 1.09 13.15 -0.43
CA MET A 175 0.62 12.16 0.54
C MET A 175 0.16 10.90 -0.20
N SER A 176 0.38 9.73 0.39
CA SER A 176 -0.20 8.48 -0.13
C SER A 176 -1.63 8.30 0.39
N GLY A 177 -2.53 7.77 -0.44
CA GLY A 177 -3.89 7.40 -0.03
C GLY A 177 -3.88 6.42 1.16
N SER A 178 -2.91 5.52 1.21
CA SER A 178 -2.73 4.59 2.32
C SER A 178 -2.47 5.27 3.68
N GLU A 179 -1.91 6.49 3.69
CA GLU A 179 -1.67 7.25 4.92
C GLU A 179 -2.95 7.77 5.59
N PHE A 180 -4.06 7.78 4.86
CA PHE A 180 -5.36 8.14 5.44
C PHE A 180 -6.06 6.94 6.10
N ILE A 181 -5.58 5.72 5.89
CA ILE A 181 -6.16 4.51 6.48
C ILE A 181 -5.63 4.36 7.90
N GLU A 182 -6.53 4.36 8.87
CA GLU A 182 -6.20 4.23 10.29
C GLU A 182 -7.10 3.21 10.99
N MET A 183 -6.62 2.65 12.10
CA MET A 183 -7.39 1.69 12.89
C MET A 183 -8.46 2.37 13.77
N PHE A 184 -8.31 3.68 14.05
CA PHE A 184 -9.20 4.42 14.93
C PHE A 184 -10.11 5.36 14.16
N ALA A 185 -11.42 5.24 14.41
CA ALA A 185 -12.44 6.02 13.72
C ALA A 185 -12.20 7.54 13.80
N GLY A 186 -12.28 8.21 12.66
CA GLY A 186 -12.17 9.66 12.52
C GLY A 186 -10.76 10.22 12.39
N LEU A 187 -9.69 9.40 12.55
CA LEU A 187 -8.33 9.88 12.37
C LEU A 187 -8.00 10.16 10.90
N GLY A 188 -8.42 9.31 9.99
CA GLY A 188 -8.28 9.52 8.54
C GLY A 188 -8.92 10.82 8.10
N ALA A 189 -10.17 11.05 8.48
CA ALA A 189 -10.87 12.30 8.20
C ALA A 189 -10.17 13.54 8.82
N SER A 190 -9.58 13.40 10.00
CA SER A 190 -8.78 14.47 10.62
C SER A 190 -7.51 14.79 9.83
N ARG A 191 -6.84 13.78 9.26
CA ARG A 191 -5.67 13.98 8.40
C ARG A 191 -6.04 14.70 7.11
N VAL A 192 -7.15 14.30 6.48
CA VAL A 192 -7.66 15.01 5.30
C VAL A 192 -7.85 16.50 5.62
N ARG A 193 -8.56 16.85 6.69
CA ARG A 193 -8.74 18.26 7.10
C ARG A 193 -7.41 18.99 7.28
N LYS A 194 -6.46 18.41 8.00
CA LYS A 194 -5.14 19.02 8.23
C LYS A 194 -4.36 19.24 6.94
N LEU A 195 -4.43 18.30 5.99
CA LEU A 195 -3.82 18.43 4.67
C LEU A 195 -4.36 19.64 3.93
N PHE A 196 -5.68 19.79 3.86
CA PHE A 196 -6.34 20.89 3.17
C PHE A 196 -6.17 22.23 3.91
N GLU A 197 -6.21 22.26 5.24
CA GLU A 197 -5.85 23.45 6.04
C GLU A 197 -4.42 23.93 5.78
N LYS A 198 -3.48 22.98 5.62
CA LYS A 198 -2.09 23.30 5.26
C LYS A 198 -2.02 23.87 3.84
N ALA A 199 -2.72 23.25 2.88
CA ALA A 199 -2.77 23.72 1.51
C ALA A 199 -3.32 25.15 1.40
N LYS A 200 -4.41 25.45 2.11
CA LYS A 200 -5.01 26.81 2.18
C LYS A 200 -4.04 27.86 2.70
N LYS A 201 -3.18 27.51 3.65
CA LYS A 201 -2.18 28.46 4.21
C LYS A 201 -1.03 28.79 3.27
N ILE A 202 -0.72 27.93 2.31
CA ILE A 202 0.43 28.06 1.41
C ILE A 202 0.02 28.24 -0.06
N ALA A 203 -1.26 28.45 -0.33
CA ALA A 203 -1.76 28.70 -1.68
C ALA A 203 -1.04 29.92 -2.33
N PRO A 204 -0.75 29.88 -3.66
CA PRO A 204 -1.07 28.80 -4.59
C PRO A 204 -0.20 27.54 -4.40
N CYS A 205 -0.79 26.35 -4.47
CA CYS A 205 -0.06 25.10 -4.29
C CYS A 205 -0.74 23.91 -5.01
N ILE A 206 0.02 22.83 -5.15
CA ILE A 206 -0.50 21.53 -5.61
C ILE A 206 -0.54 20.55 -4.44
N VAL A 207 -1.69 19.91 -4.24
CA VAL A 207 -1.87 18.75 -3.35
C VAL A 207 -1.86 17.51 -4.22
N PHE A 208 -0.95 16.59 -3.97
CA PHE A 208 -0.86 15.32 -4.69
C PHE A 208 -1.18 14.15 -3.77
N ILE A 209 -2.15 13.34 -4.18
CA ILE A 209 -2.56 12.12 -3.47
C ILE A 209 -2.23 10.93 -4.35
N ASP A 210 -1.19 10.19 -3.99
CA ASP A 210 -0.83 8.95 -4.69
C ASP A 210 -1.69 7.78 -4.18
N GLU A 211 -1.93 6.78 -5.04
CA GLU A 211 -2.72 5.60 -4.69
C GLU A 211 -4.09 5.96 -4.08
N ILE A 212 -4.80 6.90 -4.71
CA ILE A 212 -6.10 7.38 -4.20
C ILE A 212 -7.14 6.26 -4.06
N ASP A 213 -7.00 5.16 -4.80
CA ASP A 213 -7.84 3.98 -4.72
C ASP A 213 -7.81 3.30 -3.35
N ALA A 214 -6.77 3.51 -2.54
CA ALA A 214 -6.72 3.04 -1.16
C ALA A 214 -7.87 3.61 -0.29
N VAL A 215 -8.25 4.87 -0.51
CA VAL A 215 -9.32 5.57 0.22
C VAL A 215 -10.58 5.73 -0.62
N GLY A 216 -10.40 5.90 -1.93
CA GLY A 216 -11.46 6.22 -2.88
C GLY A 216 -12.21 5.02 -3.44
N SER A 217 -12.00 3.79 -2.93
CA SER A 217 -12.66 2.59 -3.44
C SER A 217 -14.18 2.61 -3.25
N ARG A 218 -14.89 1.86 -4.13
CA ARG A 218 -16.35 1.72 -4.08
C ARG A 218 -16.81 1.19 -2.73
N ARG A 219 -17.98 1.66 -2.31
CA ARG A 219 -18.61 1.26 -1.04
C ARG A 219 -19.05 -0.19 -1.13
N THR A 220 -18.48 -1.03 -0.30
CA THR A 220 -18.97 -2.38 -0.01
C THR A 220 -19.64 -2.36 1.37
N SER A 221 -20.66 -3.17 1.60
CA SER A 221 -21.37 -3.20 2.88
C SER A 221 -20.82 -4.36 3.71
N GLY A 222 -20.02 -4.08 4.75
CA GLY A 222 -19.59 -5.21 5.55
C GLY A 222 -18.78 -5.05 6.82
N SER A 223 -17.77 -4.23 6.96
CA SER A 223 -16.92 -4.26 8.17
C SER A 223 -16.69 -2.89 8.81
N GLY A 224 -16.26 -2.85 10.09
CA GLY A 224 -15.97 -1.61 10.79
C GLY A 224 -14.87 -0.75 10.14
N ALA A 225 -13.89 -1.39 9.48
CA ALA A 225 -12.84 -0.72 8.73
C ALA A 225 -13.37 0.00 7.48
N GLU A 226 -14.39 -0.55 6.84
CA GLU A 226 -15.06 0.07 5.68
C GLU A 226 -15.84 1.33 6.07
N SER A 227 -16.39 1.37 7.28
CA SER A 227 -17.05 2.57 7.82
C SER A 227 -16.08 3.73 7.96
N GLU A 228 -14.82 3.48 8.33
CA GLU A 228 -13.80 4.52 8.47
C GLU A 228 -13.31 5.04 7.11
N ASN A 229 -13.07 4.13 6.16
CA ASN A 229 -12.72 4.52 4.79
C ASN A 229 -13.81 5.40 4.17
N ASN A 230 -15.09 5.04 4.37
CA ASN A 230 -16.22 5.85 3.92
C ASN A 230 -16.26 7.23 4.59
N GLN A 231 -15.91 7.33 5.88
CA GLN A 231 -15.86 8.62 6.60
C GLN A 231 -14.72 9.49 6.06
N THR A 232 -13.57 8.90 5.80
CA THR A 232 -12.39 9.57 5.23
C THR A 232 -12.67 10.05 3.81
N LEU A 233 -13.25 9.18 2.96
CA LEU A 233 -13.69 9.53 1.62
C LEU A 233 -14.70 10.70 1.64
N ASN A 234 -15.72 10.64 2.49
CA ASN A 234 -16.70 11.72 2.61
C ASN A 234 -16.03 13.03 3.03
N GLN A 235 -15.05 13.00 3.95
CA GLN A 235 -14.32 14.19 4.32
C GLN A 235 -13.50 14.74 3.15
N LEU A 236 -12.85 13.89 2.35
CA LEU A 236 -12.15 14.32 1.14
C LEU A 236 -13.08 15.03 0.16
N LEU A 237 -14.27 14.46 -0.05
CA LEU A 237 -15.30 15.07 -0.91
C LEU A 237 -15.75 16.43 -0.38
N VAL A 238 -15.94 16.56 0.93
CA VAL A 238 -16.32 17.83 1.58
C VAL A 238 -15.24 18.89 1.42
N GLU A 239 -13.97 18.52 1.62
CA GLU A 239 -12.86 19.47 1.46
C GLU A 239 -12.73 19.93 0.00
N MET A 240 -12.87 19.01 -0.98
CA MET A 240 -12.84 19.37 -2.40
C MET A 240 -14.00 20.25 -2.82
N ASP A 241 -15.20 20.01 -2.29
CA ASP A 241 -16.38 20.84 -2.56
C ASP A 241 -16.29 22.21 -1.86
N GLY A 242 -15.55 22.29 -0.74
CA GLY A 242 -15.44 23.45 0.14
C GLY A 242 -14.33 24.44 -0.24
N PHE A 243 -13.72 24.35 -1.42
CA PHE A 243 -12.78 25.37 -1.89
C PHE A 243 -13.54 26.64 -2.30
N ASP A 244 -13.11 27.76 -1.76
CA ASP A 244 -13.57 29.07 -2.26
C ASP A 244 -12.96 29.36 -3.64
N THR A 245 -13.67 30.16 -4.43
CA THR A 245 -13.26 30.53 -5.79
C THR A 245 -11.93 31.30 -5.83
N GLU A 246 -11.51 31.87 -4.71
CA GLU A 246 -10.26 32.63 -4.58
C GLU A 246 -9.04 31.77 -4.17
N GLU A 247 -9.28 30.53 -3.69
CA GLU A 247 -8.20 29.63 -3.28
C GLU A 247 -7.61 28.90 -4.49
N THR A 248 -6.40 29.30 -4.91
CA THR A 248 -5.68 28.68 -6.04
C THR A 248 -4.98 27.39 -5.58
N ILE A 249 -5.78 26.34 -5.35
CA ILE A 249 -5.29 25.01 -4.96
C ILE A 249 -5.75 24.01 -6.03
N ILE A 250 -4.81 23.21 -6.53
CA ILE A 250 -5.13 22.11 -7.45
C ILE A 250 -4.82 20.79 -6.77
N VAL A 251 -5.78 19.89 -6.78
CA VAL A 251 -5.62 18.53 -6.25
C VAL A 251 -5.31 17.60 -7.41
N LEU A 252 -4.13 17.02 -7.44
CA LEU A 252 -3.78 15.95 -8.35
C LEU A 252 -3.90 14.63 -7.60
N ALA A 253 -4.52 13.63 -8.17
CA ALA A 253 -4.53 12.28 -7.62
C ALA A 253 -4.00 11.28 -8.65
N ALA A 254 -3.36 10.21 -8.19
CA ALA A 254 -2.90 9.12 -9.05
C ALA A 254 -3.51 7.80 -8.63
N THR A 255 -3.86 6.97 -9.62
CA THR A 255 -4.33 5.60 -9.40
C THR A 255 -3.87 4.67 -10.52
N ASN A 256 -3.64 3.42 -10.16
CA ASN A 256 -3.41 2.33 -11.12
C ASN A 256 -4.72 1.61 -11.48
N ARG A 257 -5.82 1.89 -10.73
CA ARG A 257 -7.10 1.15 -10.80
C ARG A 257 -8.29 2.10 -10.81
N PRO A 258 -8.46 2.92 -11.87
CA PRO A 258 -9.54 3.92 -11.93
C PRO A 258 -10.94 3.30 -11.83
N GLU A 259 -11.11 2.04 -12.25
CA GLU A 259 -12.37 1.28 -12.17
C GLU A 259 -12.81 0.99 -10.74
N MET A 260 -11.89 1.02 -9.76
CA MET A 260 -12.20 0.78 -8.35
C MET A 260 -12.72 2.03 -7.63
N LEU A 261 -12.57 3.23 -8.23
CA LEU A 261 -12.94 4.48 -7.58
C LEU A 261 -14.46 4.66 -7.46
N ASP A 262 -14.87 5.28 -6.35
CA ASP A 262 -16.26 5.72 -6.15
C ASP A 262 -16.60 6.82 -7.17
N LYS A 263 -17.72 6.64 -7.87
CA LYS A 263 -18.21 7.60 -8.87
C LYS A 263 -18.41 9.01 -8.32
N ALA A 264 -18.56 9.16 -7.00
CA ALA A 264 -18.67 10.45 -6.35
C ALA A 264 -17.42 11.30 -6.48
N LEU A 265 -16.22 10.68 -6.55
CA LEU A 265 -14.96 11.37 -6.78
C LEU A 265 -14.85 11.97 -8.19
N LEU A 266 -15.52 11.36 -9.16
CA LEU A 266 -15.43 11.71 -10.58
C LEU A 266 -16.50 12.72 -11.02
N ARG A 267 -17.23 13.31 -10.06
CA ARG A 267 -18.26 14.32 -10.35
C ARG A 267 -17.63 15.68 -10.63
N PRO A 268 -18.27 16.52 -11.47
CA PRO A 268 -17.81 17.90 -11.69
C PRO A 268 -17.59 18.66 -10.39
N GLY A 269 -16.49 19.42 -10.33
CA GLY A 269 -16.03 20.15 -9.14
C GLY A 269 -15.11 19.34 -8.21
N ARG A 270 -14.84 18.08 -8.54
CA ARG A 270 -13.90 17.19 -7.83
C ARG A 270 -12.79 16.74 -8.79
N PHE A 271 -12.64 15.44 -9.07
CA PHE A 271 -11.74 14.97 -10.13
C PHE A 271 -12.48 14.96 -11.48
N ASP A 272 -12.74 16.12 -11.99
CA ASP A 272 -13.52 16.34 -13.21
C ASP A 272 -12.68 16.21 -14.50
N ARG A 273 -11.37 16.24 -14.38
CA ARG A 273 -10.44 15.94 -15.48
C ARG A 273 -9.71 14.63 -15.19
N GLN A 274 -9.75 13.71 -16.15
CA GLN A 274 -9.04 12.43 -16.05
C GLN A 274 -8.03 12.34 -17.19
N ILE A 275 -6.77 12.09 -16.85
CA ILE A 275 -5.68 11.98 -17.81
C ILE A 275 -5.11 10.57 -17.71
N ASN A 276 -5.18 9.86 -18.83
CA ASN A 276 -4.68 8.49 -18.90
C ASN A 276 -3.22 8.49 -19.35
N ILE A 277 -2.33 8.10 -18.46
CA ILE A 277 -0.89 7.99 -18.72
C ILE A 277 -0.61 6.56 -19.21
N ALA A 278 -0.56 6.42 -20.52
CA ALA A 278 -0.31 5.15 -21.19
C ALA A 278 1.14 4.68 -21.01
N LEU A 279 1.42 3.44 -21.42
CA LEU A 279 2.80 3.00 -21.62
C LEU A 279 3.42 3.80 -22.77
N PRO A 280 4.73 4.10 -22.69
CA PRO A 280 5.38 4.88 -23.74
C PRO A 280 5.45 4.12 -25.07
N ASP A 281 5.20 4.82 -26.16
CA ASP A 281 5.45 4.36 -27.50
C ASP A 281 6.96 4.27 -27.80
N LEU A 282 7.34 3.85 -28.99
CA LEU A 282 8.74 3.71 -29.39
C LEU A 282 9.56 5.01 -29.18
N ASN A 283 8.99 6.15 -29.57
CA ASN A 283 9.66 7.44 -29.45
C ASN A 283 9.78 7.85 -27.98
N GLY A 284 8.73 7.62 -27.20
CA GLY A 284 8.70 7.87 -25.76
C GLY A 284 9.72 7.00 -25.02
N ARG A 285 9.84 5.71 -25.37
CA ARG A 285 10.85 4.81 -24.79
C ARG A 285 12.26 5.27 -25.10
N GLU A 286 12.55 5.64 -26.34
CA GLU A 286 13.85 6.17 -26.74
C GLU A 286 14.17 7.47 -25.97
N ALA A 287 13.21 8.38 -25.84
CA ALA A 287 13.37 9.62 -25.11
C ALA A 287 13.60 9.38 -23.59
N ILE A 288 12.89 8.43 -22.97
CA ILE A 288 13.09 8.02 -21.60
C ILE A 288 14.50 7.43 -21.41
N LEU A 289 14.91 6.53 -22.30
CA LEU A 289 16.25 5.94 -22.25
C LEU A 289 17.33 7.03 -22.36
N LYS A 290 17.15 8.03 -23.23
CA LYS A 290 18.09 9.18 -23.36
C LYS A 290 18.22 9.97 -22.06
N ILE A 291 17.11 10.20 -21.34
CA ILE A 291 17.17 10.89 -20.03
C ILE A 291 17.97 10.08 -19.04
N HIS A 292 17.68 8.78 -18.89
CA HIS A 292 18.36 7.91 -17.93
C HIS A 292 19.78 7.51 -18.32
N ALA A 293 20.17 7.78 -19.57
CA ALA A 293 21.54 7.58 -20.07
C ALA A 293 22.50 8.73 -19.76
N LYS A 294 22.00 9.95 -19.48
CA LYS A 294 22.82 11.16 -19.31
C LYS A 294 24.00 11.01 -18.34
N ASP A 295 23.77 10.32 -17.22
CA ASP A 295 24.76 10.16 -16.15
C ASP A 295 25.52 8.82 -16.20
N LYS A 296 25.45 8.10 -17.33
CA LYS A 296 26.07 6.77 -17.49
C LYS A 296 27.09 6.78 -18.62
N LYS A 297 28.14 5.99 -18.45
CA LYS A 297 29.17 5.80 -19.47
C LYS A 297 28.83 4.63 -20.37
N PHE A 298 28.61 4.90 -21.63
CA PHE A 298 28.37 3.87 -22.66
C PHE A 298 29.61 3.67 -23.54
N ALA A 299 29.79 2.45 -24.03
CA ALA A 299 30.75 2.14 -25.07
C ALA A 299 30.35 2.78 -26.40
N GLU A 300 31.31 2.91 -27.32
CA GLU A 300 31.02 3.32 -28.68
C GLU A 300 30.05 2.33 -29.36
N ASN A 301 29.08 2.85 -30.15
CA ASN A 301 28.09 2.07 -30.92
C ASN A 301 26.89 1.49 -30.11
N ILE A 302 26.49 2.09 -29.02
CA ILE A 302 25.21 1.78 -28.39
C ILE A 302 24.09 2.61 -29.02
N ASP A 303 23.13 1.91 -29.62
CA ASP A 303 21.94 2.54 -30.17
C ASP A 303 20.75 2.39 -29.21
N LEU A 304 20.38 3.48 -28.56
CA LEU A 304 19.23 3.51 -27.64
C LEU A 304 17.90 3.23 -28.35
N LYS A 305 17.84 3.47 -29.67
CA LYS A 305 16.65 3.16 -30.45
C LYS A 305 16.41 1.65 -30.57
N ASN A 306 17.47 0.87 -30.80
CA ASN A 306 17.36 -0.59 -30.81
C ASN A 306 16.89 -1.13 -29.45
N ILE A 307 17.34 -0.51 -28.35
CA ILE A 307 16.87 -0.89 -27.01
C ILE A 307 15.37 -0.54 -26.86
N ALA A 308 14.95 0.62 -27.37
CA ALA A 308 13.54 1.02 -27.34
C ALA A 308 12.65 0.07 -28.17
N GLU A 309 13.13 -0.42 -29.34
CA GLU A 309 12.45 -1.42 -30.15
C GLU A 309 12.29 -2.75 -29.39
N ASP A 310 13.35 -3.20 -28.74
CA ASP A 310 13.38 -4.47 -27.99
C ASP A 310 12.56 -4.44 -26.67
N THR A 311 12.12 -3.26 -26.23
CA THR A 311 11.42 -3.04 -24.96
C THR A 311 9.97 -2.57 -25.16
N ALA A 312 9.31 -2.99 -26.21
CA ALA A 312 7.88 -2.70 -26.41
C ALA A 312 7.04 -3.17 -25.22
N GLY A 313 6.12 -2.33 -24.76
CA GLY A 313 5.28 -2.59 -23.58
C GLY A 313 5.93 -2.33 -22.24
N PHE A 314 7.17 -1.85 -22.18
CA PHE A 314 7.84 -1.49 -20.91
C PHE A 314 7.43 -0.10 -20.44
N SER A 315 7.27 0.03 -19.15
CA SER A 315 7.05 1.31 -18.47
C SER A 315 8.36 2.12 -18.34
N GLY A 316 8.25 3.42 -18.09
CA GLY A 316 9.42 4.26 -17.85
C GLY A 316 10.30 3.78 -16.69
N ALA A 317 9.69 3.23 -15.64
CA ALA A 317 10.43 2.69 -14.50
C ALA A 317 11.22 1.43 -14.88
N GLU A 318 10.66 0.54 -15.71
CA GLU A 318 11.37 -0.65 -16.19
C GLU A 318 12.54 -0.29 -17.10
N LEU A 319 12.36 0.71 -17.98
CA LEU A 319 13.45 1.21 -18.84
C LEU A 319 14.60 1.83 -18.01
N ALA A 320 14.27 2.63 -17.01
CA ALA A 320 15.25 3.18 -16.07
C ALA A 320 16.01 2.06 -15.34
N ASN A 321 15.28 1.01 -14.91
CA ASN A 321 15.86 -0.14 -14.23
C ASN A 321 16.80 -0.94 -15.14
N ILE A 322 16.46 -1.13 -16.41
CA ILE A 322 17.36 -1.81 -17.38
C ILE A 322 18.71 -1.09 -17.46
N LEU A 323 18.70 0.22 -17.63
CA LEU A 323 19.96 0.98 -17.73
C LEU A 323 20.74 0.99 -16.41
N ASN A 324 20.04 0.97 -15.29
CA ASN A 324 20.69 0.85 -13.97
C ASN A 324 21.32 -0.53 -13.78
N GLU A 325 20.60 -1.59 -14.11
CA GLU A 325 21.11 -2.97 -14.05
C GLU A 325 22.27 -3.19 -15.02
N ALA A 326 22.21 -2.61 -16.22
CA ALA A 326 23.33 -2.66 -17.17
C ALA A 326 24.59 -2.00 -16.62
N ALA A 327 24.47 -0.87 -15.91
CA ALA A 327 25.59 -0.22 -15.26
C ALA A 327 26.18 -1.08 -14.11
N ILE A 328 25.31 -1.75 -13.34
CA ILE A 328 25.72 -2.68 -12.28
C ILE A 328 26.47 -3.88 -12.89
N ILE A 329 25.93 -4.50 -13.95
CA ILE A 329 26.56 -5.64 -14.64
C ILE A 329 27.92 -5.25 -15.22
N ALA A 330 28.01 -4.11 -15.92
CA ALA A 330 29.26 -3.60 -16.45
C ALA A 330 30.33 -3.41 -15.34
N THR A 331 29.91 -2.87 -14.19
CA THR A 331 30.82 -2.68 -13.03
C THR A 331 31.30 -4.01 -12.46
N ILE A 332 30.40 -5.00 -12.30
CA ILE A 332 30.75 -6.34 -11.82
C ILE A 332 31.72 -7.02 -12.79
N ASN A 333 31.49 -6.89 -14.09
CA ASN A 333 32.35 -7.44 -15.15
C ASN A 333 33.64 -6.65 -15.37
N LYS A 334 33.84 -5.55 -14.60
CA LYS A 334 35.02 -4.66 -14.71
C LYS A 334 35.14 -4.02 -16.11
N HIS A 335 34.04 -3.71 -16.75
CA HIS A 335 34.03 -2.94 -17.98
C HIS A 335 34.18 -1.44 -17.66
N ASP A 336 34.89 -0.69 -18.47
CA ASP A 336 35.10 0.75 -18.30
C ASP A 336 33.83 1.56 -18.74
N ALA A 337 32.97 0.93 -19.52
CA ALA A 337 31.72 1.48 -20.04
C ALA A 337 30.69 0.37 -20.27
N ILE A 338 29.42 0.75 -20.30
CA ILE A 338 28.29 -0.17 -20.52
C ILE A 338 28.34 -0.65 -21.98
N THR A 339 28.33 -1.95 -22.20
CA THR A 339 28.33 -2.58 -23.52
C THR A 339 26.93 -3.04 -23.92
N ASN A 340 26.70 -3.33 -25.20
CA ASN A 340 25.46 -3.93 -25.68
C ASN A 340 25.12 -5.24 -24.94
N LYS A 341 26.14 -6.06 -24.64
CA LYS A 341 25.97 -7.29 -23.91
C LYS A 341 25.46 -7.05 -22.50
N ASP A 342 26.00 -6.03 -21.80
CA ASP A 342 25.53 -5.69 -20.44
C ASP A 342 24.08 -5.26 -20.46
N ILE A 343 23.63 -4.57 -21.52
CA ILE A 343 22.23 -4.15 -21.69
C ILE A 343 21.33 -5.36 -21.99
N GLU A 344 21.75 -6.27 -22.85
CA GLU A 344 21.01 -7.50 -23.13
C GLU A 344 20.86 -8.36 -21.87
N ASP A 345 21.93 -8.53 -21.10
CA ASP A 345 21.90 -9.30 -19.85
C ASP A 345 21.03 -8.60 -18.79
N ALA A 346 21.06 -7.27 -18.73
CA ALA A 346 20.18 -6.48 -17.87
C ALA A 346 18.71 -6.64 -18.28
N THR A 347 18.40 -6.56 -19.57
CA THR A 347 17.05 -6.76 -20.09
C THR A 347 16.54 -8.14 -19.72
N LYS A 348 17.33 -9.20 -19.96
CA LYS A 348 16.99 -10.57 -19.54
C LYS A 348 16.77 -10.68 -18.03
N LYS A 349 17.62 -10.04 -17.23
CA LYS A 349 17.52 -10.04 -15.77
C LYS A 349 16.23 -9.38 -15.29
N VAL A 350 15.84 -8.26 -15.90
CA VAL A 350 14.63 -7.52 -15.54
C VAL A 350 13.38 -8.27 -15.99
N THR A 351 13.40 -8.88 -17.17
CA THR A 351 12.21 -9.53 -17.76
C THR A 351 11.97 -10.93 -17.21
N ILE A 352 13.03 -11.76 -17.12
CA ILE A 352 12.92 -13.19 -16.83
C ILE A 352 13.49 -13.52 -15.44
N GLY A 353 14.41 -12.69 -14.94
CA GLY A 353 15.08 -12.87 -13.66
C GLY A 353 16.53 -13.31 -13.78
N ILE A 354 17.16 -13.53 -12.62
CA ILE A 354 18.58 -13.87 -12.49
C ILE A 354 18.84 -15.30 -12.97
N GLU A 355 19.94 -15.48 -13.68
CA GLU A 355 20.44 -16.79 -14.11
C GLU A 355 20.89 -17.64 -12.89
N LYS A 356 20.47 -18.90 -12.86
CA LYS A 356 20.73 -19.81 -11.73
C LYS A 356 21.85 -20.82 -12.04
N HIS A 357 23.08 -20.37 -11.99
CA HIS A 357 24.26 -21.23 -12.23
C HIS A 357 24.47 -22.34 -11.19
N SER A 358 24.00 -22.15 -9.95
CA SER A 358 24.17 -23.11 -8.86
C SER A 358 23.15 -24.26 -8.86
N ARG A 359 22.12 -24.18 -9.71
CA ARG A 359 21.07 -25.21 -9.75
C ARG A 359 21.57 -26.43 -10.51
N VAL A 360 21.69 -27.55 -9.83
CA VAL A 360 21.97 -28.84 -10.48
C VAL A 360 20.69 -29.32 -11.16
N VAL A 361 20.67 -29.30 -12.47
CA VAL A 361 19.54 -29.79 -13.28
C VAL A 361 19.89 -31.20 -13.76
N SER A 362 18.98 -32.16 -13.59
CA SER A 362 19.19 -33.53 -14.08
C SER A 362 19.24 -33.57 -15.61
N GLU A 363 19.95 -34.53 -16.18
CA GLU A 363 19.96 -34.71 -17.65
C GLU A 363 18.57 -34.99 -18.23
N LYS A 364 17.70 -35.63 -17.44
CA LYS A 364 16.29 -35.84 -17.80
C LYS A 364 15.57 -34.51 -17.92
N ASP A 365 15.74 -33.61 -16.94
CA ASP A 365 15.06 -32.32 -16.91
C ASP A 365 15.61 -31.39 -17.99
N LYS A 366 16.94 -31.40 -18.24
CA LYS A 366 17.54 -30.65 -19.36
C LYS A 366 16.98 -31.08 -20.70
N LYS A 367 16.85 -32.40 -20.90
CA LYS A 367 16.28 -32.94 -22.13
C LYS A 367 14.81 -32.55 -22.28
N LEU A 368 14.04 -32.60 -21.19
CA LEU A 368 12.63 -32.21 -21.16
C LEU A 368 12.50 -30.72 -21.53
N THR A 369 13.24 -29.84 -20.84
CA THR A 369 13.25 -28.39 -21.11
C THR A 369 13.66 -28.09 -22.56
N ALA A 370 14.68 -28.80 -23.08
CA ALA A 370 15.14 -28.59 -24.45
C ALA A 370 14.05 -28.91 -25.48
N TYR A 371 13.32 -30.02 -25.34
CA TYR A 371 12.20 -30.32 -26.21
C TYR A 371 11.04 -29.35 -26.04
N HIS A 372 10.75 -28.94 -24.84
CA HIS A 372 9.70 -27.97 -24.52
C HIS A 372 9.96 -26.63 -25.22
N GLU A 373 11.12 -26.03 -24.99
CA GLU A 373 11.49 -24.74 -25.62
C GLU A 373 11.64 -24.85 -27.15
N ALA A 374 12.20 -25.97 -27.62
CA ALA A 374 12.25 -26.24 -29.09
C ALA A 374 10.84 -26.35 -29.69
N GLY A 375 9.86 -26.90 -28.92
CA GLY A 375 8.47 -26.97 -29.36
C GLY A 375 7.87 -25.57 -29.54
N HIS A 376 8.04 -24.67 -28.61
CA HIS A 376 7.63 -23.28 -28.74
C HIS A 376 8.27 -22.63 -29.97
N ALA A 377 9.57 -22.81 -30.14
CA ALA A 377 10.31 -22.21 -31.24
C ALA A 377 9.87 -22.74 -32.61
N ILE A 378 9.77 -24.06 -32.77
CA ILE A 378 9.39 -24.68 -34.02
C ILE A 378 7.96 -24.29 -34.41
N VAL A 379 7.02 -24.41 -33.48
CA VAL A 379 5.62 -24.05 -33.73
C VAL A 379 5.51 -22.58 -34.12
N SER A 380 6.11 -21.69 -33.31
CA SER A 380 6.04 -20.24 -33.55
C SER A 380 6.64 -19.85 -34.90
N SER A 381 7.72 -20.51 -35.34
CA SER A 381 8.36 -20.22 -36.62
C SER A 381 7.46 -20.49 -37.85
N GLN A 382 6.42 -21.31 -37.69
CA GLN A 382 5.44 -21.62 -38.74
C GLN A 382 4.22 -20.70 -38.71
N LEU A 383 4.09 -19.85 -37.70
CA LEU A 383 2.95 -18.94 -37.54
C LEU A 383 3.32 -17.55 -38.06
N GLU A 384 2.38 -16.89 -38.75
CA GLU A 384 2.68 -15.59 -39.37
C GLU A 384 2.96 -14.48 -38.35
N THR A 385 2.24 -14.48 -37.24
CA THR A 385 2.27 -13.39 -36.23
C THR A 385 3.22 -13.67 -35.07
N GLN A 386 3.73 -14.92 -34.93
CA GLN A 386 4.57 -15.35 -33.81
C GLN A 386 6.00 -15.74 -34.21
N LYS A 387 6.37 -15.57 -35.49
CA LYS A 387 7.63 -16.09 -36.07
C LYS A 387 8.91 -15.39 -35.61
N ASP A 388 8.83 -14.19 -35.06
CA ASP A 388 10.00 -13.38 -34.74
C ASP A 388 10.61 -13.81 -33.37
N ILE A 389 11.29 -14.97 -33.40
CA ILE A 389 11.95 -15.53 -32.22
C ILE A 389 13.32 -14.86 -32.06
N LYS A 390 13.58 -14.27 -30.89
CA LYS A 390 14.85 -13.62 -30.55
C LYS A 390 15.87 -14.61 -29.98
N GLU A 391 15.42 -15.44 -29.04
CA GLU A 391 16.31 -16.36 -28.30
C GLU A 391 15.52 -17.54 -27.72
N VAL A 392 16.18 -18.70 -27.71
CA VAL A 392 15.69 -19.92 -27.04
C VAL A 392 16.79 -20.37 -26.08
N SER A 393 16.45 -20.60 -24.83
CA SER A 393 17.44 -20.97 -23.81
C SER A 393 16.90 -22.04 -22.84
N ILE A 394 17.75 -22.99 -22.53
CA ILE A 394 17.50 -24.03 -21.52
C ILE A 394 18.17 -23.71 -20.18
N ILE A 395 18.77 -22.52 -20.07
CA ILE A 395 19.42 -22.08 -18.84
C ILE A 395 18.35 -21.53 -17.88
N PRO A 396 18.24 -22.08 -16.66
CA PRO A 396 17.21 -21.62 -15.71
C PRO A 396 17.40 -20.16 -15.32
N ARG A 397 16.32 -19.37 -15.38
CA ARG A 397 16.26 -17.99 -14.91
C ARG A 397 15.02 -17.78 -14.03
N GLY A 398 15.17 -17.06 -12.92
CA GLY A 398 14.06 -16.81 -12.01
C GLY A 398 13.37 -18.10 -11.56
N ILE A 399 12.12 -18.31 -11.92
CA ILE A 399 11.33 -19.53 -11.68
C ILE A 399 11.29 -20.46 -12.89
N ALA A 400 11.68 -19.96 -14.08
CA ALA A 400 11.63 -20.70 -15.34
C ALA A 400 12.81 -21.68 -15.48
N GLY A 401 12.55 -22.88 -16.02
CA GLY A 401 13.56 -23.88 -16.35
C GLY A 401 14.29 -23.60 -17.65
N GLY A 402 13.63 -22.96 -18.60
CA GLY A 402 14.07 -22.43 -19.87
C GLY A 402 13.16 -21.30 -20.31
N TYR A 403 13.39 -20.73 -21.47
CA TYR A 403 12.52 -19.69 -22.04
C TYR A 403 12.69 -19.56 -23.55
N THR A 404 11.60 -19.16 -24.20
CA THR A 404 11.61 -18.72 -25.60
C THR A 404 11.19 -17.25 -25.65
N MET A 405 12.11 -16.39 -26.10
CA MET A 405 11.88 -14.94 -26.18
C MET A 405 11.54 -14.54 -27.63
N TYR A 406 10.54 -13.71 -27.77
CA TYR A 406 10.09 -13.16 -29.04
C TYR A 406 10.54 -11.71 -29.17
N LYS A 407 10.79 -11.28 -30.41
CA LYS A 407 11.05 -9.88 -30.72
C LYS A 407 9.71 -9.17 -30.94
N SER A 408 9.47 -8.10 -30.19
CA SER A 408 8.34 -7.23 -30.45
C SER A 408 8.84 -6.07 -31.32
N ASN A 409 8.40 -6.02 -32.57
CA ASN A 409 8.88 -5.01 -33.53
C ASN A 409 7.98 -3.77 -33.60
N GLU A 410 6.73 -3.86 -33.10
CA GLU A 410 5.73 -2.81 -33.27
C GLU A 410 4.89 -2.62 -31.98
N ASP A 411 4.55 -1.39 -31.68
CA ASP A 411 3.56 -1.06 -30.66
C ASP A 411 2.17 -1.22 -31.28
N LYS A 412 1.49 -2.33 -30.98
CA LYS A 412 0.18 -2.65 -31.54
C LYS A 412 -0.94 -2.10 -30.65
N TYR A 413 -1.86 -1.35 -31.26
CA TYR A 413 -3.09 -0.91 -30.57
C TYR A 413 -4.17 -1.98 -30.54
N TYR A 414 -4.20 -2.85 -31.58
CA TYR A 414 -5.21 -3.89 -31.75
C TYR A 414 -4.55 -5.22 -32.01
N ILE A 415 -5.11 -6.28 -31.43
CA ILE A 415 -4.72 -7.66 -31.63
C ILE A 415 -5.89 -8.36 -32.36
N SER A 416 -5.65 -9.00 -33.45
CA SER A 416 -6.69 -9.71 -34.22
C SER A 416 -7.03 -11.06 -33.59
N LYS A 417 -8.22 -11.62 -33.93
CA LYS A 417 -8.63 -12.98 -33.53
C LYS A 417 -7.58 -14.01 -33.97
N THR A 418 -7.10 -13.92 -35.23
CA THR A 418 -6.07 -14.81 -35.76
C THR A 418 -4.77 -14.74 -34.94
N GLU A 419 -4.33 -13.53 -34.54
CA GLU A 419 -3.12 -13.36 -33.75
C GLU A 419 -3.25 -13.98 -32.37
N MET A 420 -4.43 -13.85 -31.73
CA MET A 420 -4.71 -14.49 -30.45
C MET A 420 -4.78 -16.01 -30.57
N GLU A 421 -5.41 -16.54 -31.63
CA GLU A 421 -5.42 -17.98 -31.92
C GLU A 421 -4.01 -18.53 -32.16
N GLU A 422 -3.18 -17.83 -32.93
CA GLU A 422 -1.78 -18.22 -33.13
C GLU A 422 -0.97 -18.18 -31.84
N LYS A 423 -1.27 -17.22 -30.97
CA LYS A 423 -0.66 -17.17 -29.63
C LYS A 423 -1.02 -18.39 -28.78
N LEU A 424 -2.27 -18.88 -28.84
CA LEU A 424 -2.67 -20.13 -28.17
C LEU A 424 -1.86 -21.32 -28.71
N VAL A 425 -1.71 -21.43 -30.04
CA VAL A 425 -0.93 -22.50 -30.68
C VAL A 425 0.53 -22.45 -30.24
N SER A 426 1.14 -21.26 -30.25
CA SER A 426 2.52 -21.04 -29.79
C SER A 426 2.71 -21.47 -28.32
N LEU A 427 1.80 -21.08 -27.39
CA LEU A 427 1.86 -21.45 -25.99
C LEU A 427 1.75 -22.97 -25.74
N LEU A 428 0.97 -23.68 -26.55
CA LEU A 428 0.79 -25.12 -26.39
C LEU A 428 1.90 -25.96 -27.08
N GLY A 429 2.76 -25.33 -27.90
CA GLY A 429 3.84 -25.96 -28.61
C GLY A 429 4.83 -26.74 -27.77
N GLY A 430 5.21 -26.20 -26.60
CA GLY A 430 6.09 -26.88 -25.66
C GLY A 430 5.53 -28.19 -25.12
N ARG A 431 4.26 -28.19 -24.70
CA ARG A 431 3.55 -29.39 -24.25
C ARG A 431 3.37 -30.44 -25.37
N ALA A 432 3.08 -29.98 -26.57
CA ALA A 432 2.96 -30.86 -27.74
C ALA A 432 4.30 -31.55 -28.06
N ALA A 433 5.41 -30.83 -28.01
CA ALA A 433 6.75 -31.37 -28.21
C ALA A 433 7.14 -32.39 -27.14
N GLU A 434 6.83 -32.16 -25.84
CA GLU A 434 7.02 -33.14 -24.77
C GLU A 434 6.26 -34.46 -25.11
N LYS A 435 5.00 -34.35 -25.53
CA LYS A 435 4.17 -35.51 -25.82
C LYS A 435 4.72 -36.31 -27.04
N ILE A 436 5.15 -35.61 -28.08
CA ILE A 436 5.64 -36.25 -29.32
C ILE A 436 7.02 -36.88 -29.06
N ALA A 437 7.96 -36.12 -28.48
CA ALA A 437 9.36 -36.56 -28.39
C ALA A 437 9.65 -37.47 -27.19
N LEU A 438 8.93 -37.29 -26.07
CA LEU A 438 9.16 -38.04 -24.86
C LEU A 438 8.06 -39.06 -24.52
N ASN A 439 6.98 -39.04 -25.31
CA ASN A 439 5.75 -39.79 -25.02
C ASN A 439 5.18 -39.61 -23.62
N ASP A 440 5.46 -38.45 -23.02
CA ASP A 440 5.07 -38.06 -21.66
C ASP A 440 4.72 -36.57 -21.67
N ILE A 441 4.15 -36.08 -20.57
CA ILE A 441 3.84 -34.65 -20.34
C ILE A 441 4.27 -34.30 -18.93
N SER A 442 4.76 -33.09 -18.75
CA SER A 442 5.26 -32.62 -17.47
C SER A 442 4.45 -31.44 -16.89
N THR A 443 4.76 -31.10 -15.65
CA THR A 443 4.24 -29.87 -15.01
C THR A 443 4.90 -28.60 -15.56
N GLY A 444 5.90 -28.70 -16.42
CA GLY A 444 6.63 -27.58 -17.00
C GLY A 444 5.70 -26.63 -17.77
N ALA A 445 4.72 -27.21 -18.49
CA ALA A 445 3.74 -26.46 -19.25
C ALA A 445 2.60 -25.79 -18.45
N SER A 446 2.65 -25.80 -17.10
CA SER A 446 1.54 -25.28 -16.28
C SER A 446 1.25 -23.80 -16.52
N ASN A 447 2.27 -22.98 -16.61
CA ASN A 447 2.13 -21.55 -16.88
C ASN A 447 1.60 -21.26 -18.28
N ASP A 448 2.05 -22.03 -19.29
CA ASP A 448 1.58 -21.87 -20.68
C ASP A 448 0.11 -22.22 -20.81
N ILE A 449 -0.33 -23.27 -20.11
CA ILE A 449 -1.74 -23.68 -20.07
C ILE A 449 -2.59 -22.61 -19.36
N GLU A 450 -2.10 -22.06 -18.26
CA GLU A 450 -2.78 -21.00 -17.52
C GLU A 450 -2.98 -19.76 -18.41
N VAL A 451 -1.90 -19.29 -19.04
CA VAL A 451 -1.94 -18.12 -19.93
C VAL A 451 -2.83 -18.40 -21.17
N ALA A 452 -2.72 -19.58 -21.77
CA ALA A 452 -3.57 -19.96 -22.90
C ALA A 452 -5.06 -19.98 -22.52
N THR A 453 -5.38 -20.55 -21.36
CA THR A 453 -6.76 -20.61 -20.87
C THR A 453 -7.31 -19.19 -20.61
N GLN A 454 -6.50 -18.30 -20.03
CA GLN A 454 -6.90 -16.92 -19.81
C GLN A 454 -7.13 -16.17 -21.13
N ILE A 455 -6.25 -16.33 -22.11
CA ILE A 455 -6.42 -15.72 -23.46
C ILE A 455 -7.71 -16.24 -24.10
N ALA A 456 -7.96 -17.54 -24.12
CA ALA A 456 -9.17 -18.12 -24.69
C ALA A 456 -10.44 -17.60 -24.00
N LYS A 457 -10.40 -17.48 -22.67
CA LYS A 457 -11.49 -16.88 -21.91
C LYS A 457 -11.70 -15.41 -22.29
N ASP A 458 -10.63 -14.61 -22.36
CA ASP A 458 -10.73 -13.19 -22.70
C ASP A 458 -11.25 -12.98 -24.13
N MET A 459 -10.86 -13.85 -25.09
CA MET A 459 -11.40 -13.84 -26.44
C MET A 459 -12.92 -13.96 -26.47
N ILE A 460 -13.49 -14.80 -25.58
CA ILE A 460 -14.92 -15.03 -25.53
C ILE A 460 -15.63 -13.93 -24.75
N VAL A 461 -15.24 -13.73 -23.46
CA VAL A 461 -16.02 -12.89 -22.55
C VAL A 461 -15.71 -11.40 -22.63
N LYS A 462 -14.47 -11.05 -23.02
CA LYS A 462 -14.00 -9.65 -23.04
C LYS A 462 -14.00 -9.04 -24.44
N TYR A 463 -13.67 -9.84 -25.45
CA TYR A 463 -13.55 -9.34 -26.82
C TYR A 463 -14.69 -9.81 -27.74
N GLY A 464 -15.58 -10.71 -27.28
CA GLY A 464 -16.71 -11.20 -28.05
C GLY A 464 -16.30 -11.87 -29.37
N MET A 465 -15.18 -12.62 -29.35
CA MET A 465 -14.57 -13.24 -30.54
C MET A 465 -15.08 -14.68 -30.79
N SER A 466 -16.05 -15.15 -30.02
CA SER A 466 -16.71 -16.45 -30.25
C SER A 466 -17.75 -16.32 -31.38
N ASP A 467 -17.72 -17.27 -32.34
CA ASP A 467 -18.72 -17.32 -33.39
C ASP A 467 -20.05 -17.91 -32.88
N ASP A 468 -20.02 -18.79 -31.87
CA ASP A 468 -21.20 -19.45 -31.32
C ASP A 468 -21.92 -18.59 -30.27
N LEU A 469 -21.18 -17.87 -29.42
CA LEU A 469 -21.74 -17.03 -28.35
C LEU A 469 -21.99 -15.59 -28.84
N GLY A 470 -21.39 -15.17 -29.93
CA GLY A 470 -21.54 -13.84 -30.52
C GLY A 470 -20.76 -12.74 -29.73
N PRO A 471 -20.93 -11.47 -30.14
CA PRO A 471 -20.17 -10.35 -29.59
C PRO A 471 -20.78 -9.87 -28.26
N ILE A 472 -20.61 -10.67 -27.20
CA ILE A 472 -21.06 -10.38 -25.85
C ILE A 472 -19.86 -9.97 -25.00
N TYR A 473 -20.02 -8.90 -24.20
CA TYR A 473 -19.03 -8.46 -23.22
C TYR A 473 -19.47 -8.80 -21.80
N ILE A 474 -18.61 -9.44 -21.02
CA ILE A 474 -18.84 -9.79 -19.63
C ILE A 474 -17.60 -9.39 -18.83
N ASP A 475 -17.78 -8.52 -17.86
CA ASP A 475 -16.69 -8.02 -17.02
C ASP A 475 -16.53 -8.86 -15.73
N THR A 476 -15.88 -10.01 -15.87
CA THR A 476 -15.62 -10.90 -14.73
C THR A 476 -14.60 -10.34 -13.72
N GLU A 477 -13.88 -9.26 -14.07
CA GLU A 477 -12.94 -8.60 -13.16
C GLU A 477 -13.66 -7.62 -12.23
N LYS A 478 -14.69 -6.91 -12.74
CA LYS A 478 -15.50 -5.98 -11.93
C LYS A 478 -16.53 -6.68 -11.08
N ASP A 479 -17.17 -7.70 -11.63
CA ASP A 479 -18.17 -8.51 -10.92
C ASP A 479 -17.96 -10.00 -11.23
N PRO A 480 -17.35 -10.76 -10.29
CA PRO A 480 -17.17 -12.20 -10.47
C PRO A 480 -18.49 -12.98 -10.67
N TYR A 481 -19.61 -12.37 -10.27
CA TYR A 481 -20.94 -12.96 -10.42
C TYR A 481 -21.64 -12.55 -11.72
N GLU A 482 -21.05 -11.65 -12.51
CA GLU A 482 -21.69 -11.16 -13.75
C GLU A 482 -21.99 -12.31 -14.73
N LEU A 483 -21.08 -13.29 -14.80
CA LEU A 483 -21.29 -14.50 -15.59
C LEU A 483 -22.55 -15.28 -15.15
N GLN A 484 -22.89 -15.26 -13.87
CA GLN A 484 -24.06 -15.95 -13.33
C GLN A 484 -25.38 -15.24 -13.72
N LEU A 485 -25.34 -13.92 -14.02
CA LEU A 485 -26.52 -13.19 -14.48
C LEU A 485 -27.04 -13.70 -15.82
N PHE A 486 -26.17 -14.26 -16.66
CA PHE A 486 -26.54 -14.87 -17.93
C PHE A 486 -27.08 -16.32 -17.78
N GLY A 487 -27.05 -16.86 -16.56
CA GLY A 487 -27.51 -18.21 -16.20
C GLY A 487 -26.47 -19.32 -16.36
N GLU A 488 -26.68 -20.44 -15.68
CA GLU A 488 -25.74 -21.58 -15.65
C GLU A 488 -25.40 -22.11 -17.04
N LYS A 489 -26.40 -22.19 -17.91
CA LYS A 489 -26.21 -22.68 -19.30
C LYS A 489 -25.23 -21.84 -20.10
N PHE A 490 -25.21 -20.54 -19.88
CA PHE A 490 -24.26 -19.66 -20.56
C PHE A 490 -22.85 -19.84 -20.00
N GLY A 491 -22.68 -19.97 -18.70
CA GLY A 491 -21.41 -20.30 -18.08
C GLY A 491 -20.82 -21.63 -18.58
N ASP A 492 -21.67 -22.66 -18.71
CA ASP A 492 -21.32 -23.95 -19.29
C ASP A 492 -20.89 -23.81 -20.76
N ALA A 493 -21.60 -23.01 -21.55
CA ALA A 493 -21.28 -22.76 -22.96
C ALA A 493 -19.91 -22.03 -23.09
N VAL A 494 -19.63 -21.03 -22.24
CA VAL A 494 -18.31 -20.36 -22.20
C VAL A 494 -17.21 -21.37 -21.88
N GLY A 495 -17.40 -22.21 -20.87
CA GLY A 495 -16.44 -23.26 -20.50
C GLY A 495 -16.20 -24.28 -21.62
N ALA A 496 -17.26 -24.67 -22.34
CA ALA A 496 -17.18 -25.57 -23.48
C ALA A 496 -16.40 -24.95 -24.64
N GLU A 497 -16.67 -23.68 -24.94
CA GLU A 497 -16.01 -22.95 -26.05
C GLU A 497 -14.51 -22.72 -25.73
N VAL A 498 -14.15 -22.34 -24.48
CA VAL A 498 -12.75 -22.25 -24.03
C VAL A 498 -12.04 -23.57 -24.27
N LYS A 499 -12.68 -24.69 -23.88
CA LYS A 499 -12.10 -26.03 -24.10
C LYS A 499 -11.90 -26.32 -25.58
N ILE A 500 -12.87 -26.02 -26.44
CA ILE A 500 -12.78 -26.21 -27.88
C ILE A 500 -11.63 -25.40 -28.49
N MET A 501 -11.47 -24.12 -28.09
CA MET A 501 -10.38 -23.27 -28.56
C MET A 501 -9.01 -23.85 -28.16
N ILE A 502 -8.84 -24.30 -26.92
CA ILE A 502 -7.60 -24.92 -26.45
C ILE A 502 -7.34 -26.25 -27.17
N ASP A 503 -8.35 -27.12 -27.32
CA ASP A 503 -8.19 -28.40 -28.00
C ASP A 503 -7.82 -28.18 -29.50
N ASN A 504 -8.46 -27.24 -30.19
CA ASN A 504 -8.14 -26.88 -31.56
C ASN A 504 -6.71 -26.33 -31.70
N ALA A 505 -6.27 -25.47 -30.80
CA ALA A 505 -4.92 -24.94 -30.79
C ALA A 505 -3.87 -26.04 -30.51
N TYR A 506 -4.20 -27.02 -29.67
CA TYR A 506 -3.31 -28.14 -29.34
C TYR A 506 -3.18 -29.16 -30.49
N VAL A 507 -4.21 -29.33 -31.32
CA VAL A 507 -4.20 -30.25 -32.49
C VAL A 507 -3.45 -29.62 -33.67
N LYS A 508 -3.51 -28.32 -33.86
CA LYS A 508 -2.75 -27.57 -34.87
C LYS A 508 -1.24 -27.74 -34.69
#